data_dc6ab3a46aa123b67153756a0316994d
#
_entry.id   dc6ab3a46aa123b67153756a0316994d
#
_cell.length_a   1.000
_cell.length_b   1.000
_cell.length_c   1.000
_cell.angle_alpha   90.00
_cell.angle_beta   90.00
_cell.angle_gamma   90.00
#
_symmetry.space_group_name_H-M   'P 1'
#
loop_
_entity.id
_entity.type
_entity.pdbx_description
1 polymer ?
#
loop_
_entity_poly.entity_id
_entity_poly.type
_entity_poly.pdbx_seq_one_letter_code
_entity_poly.pdbx_strand_id
1 'polypeptide(L)'
;YASGHSYYSAPGGIYDSIGSKHASVRIGSDAHDFHAEYMTFENSFNIYVTEEELEDEYVLSNKKAEVEAHRANPSSYQTQALALYSKADRQVFENCKFYGRQDTLCINNGRMLFKDCYIEGTVDYIYGSATAVFVDCQLNMPYGGGYLTAASTAGDQTYGFLFYNCEITKQGVASSGQSAPAVSSYALGRPWGERNNGDRAMVTYYYCKMDDHIKSGNDRFADMSIDREEARWFEIGTMDLSGKSKDLSAICPSYETILSEEDVTGEGVYAPWRWLYGTDKWNPAGFEVPSGQ
;
A
#
# COMPACT_ATOMS: atom_id res chain seq x y z
N TYR A 1 7.99 6.54 18.02
CA TYR A 1 7.41 7.44 17.03
C TYR A 1 8.50 7.85 16.04
N ALA A 2 8.28 7.63 14.76
CA ALA A 2 9.17 8.08 13.70
C ALA A 2 8.36 8.94 12.75
N SER A 3 8.61 10.23 12.76
CA SER A 3 7.99 11.17 11.85
C SER A 3 9.06 11.97 11.11
N GLY A 4 8.74 12.44 9.95
CA GLY A 4 9.65 13.25 9.17
C GLY A 4 8.95 14.01 8.06
N HIS A 5 9.63 15.02 7.59
CA HIS A 5 9.30 15.73 6.37
C HIS A 5 10.28 15.34 5.30
N SER A 6 9.81 14.71 4.26
CA SER A 6 10.63 14.53 3.10
C SER A 6 9.78 14.47 1.85
N TYR A 7 10.20 15.12 0.82
CA TYR A 7 9.57 15.11 -0.47
C TYR A 7 10.48 14.48 -1.53
N TYR A 8 9.83 13.95 -2.55
CA TYR A 8 10.43 13.07 -3.54
C TYR A 8 11.50 13.72 -4.40
N SER A 9 11.45 15.01 -4.60
CA SER A 9 12.26 15.72 -5.59
C SER A 9 13.15 16.80 -4.98
N ALA A 10 14.10 16.41 -4.12
CA ALA A 10 15.23 17.30 -3.87
C ALA A 10 16.19 17.24 -5.08
N PRO A 11 16.32 18.28 -5.91
CA PRO A 11 17.25 18.23 -7.01
C PRO A 11 18.68 18.21 -6.51
N GLY A 12 19.47 17.22 -6.96
CA GLY A 12 20.92 17.21 -6.81
C GLY A 12 21.46 17.14 -5.39
N GLY A 13 20.66 16.65 -4.43
CA GLY A 13 21.09 16.52 -3.04
C GLY A 13 21.83 15.22 -2.77
N ILE A 14 22.38 15.11 -1.58
CA ILE A 14 23.06 13.92 -1.01
C ILE A 14 22.21 12.66 -1.14
N TYR A 15 20.94 12.81 -1.40
CA TYR A 15 19.93 11.77 -1.47
C TYR A 15 19.79 11.11 -2.85
N ASP A 16 20.17 11.79 -3.93
CA ASP A 16 20.17 11.20 -5.28
C ASP A 16 21.16 10.04 -5.42
N SER A 17 22.28 10.09 -4.67
CA SER A 17 23.29 9.04 -4.70
C SER A 17 22.85 7.72 -4.05
N ILE A 18 21.73 7.73 -3.30
CA ILE A 18 21.26 6.57 -2.55
C ILE A 18 20.13 5.84 -3.32
N GLY A 19 19.66 6.38 -4.44
CA GLY A 19 18.64 5.74 -5.28
C GLY A 19 17.34 5.44 -4.53
N SER A 20 17.03 6.25 -3.54
CA SER A 20 15.88 6.01 -2.68
C SER A 20 15.01 7.24 -2.59
N LYS A 21 13.77 6.97 -2.66
CA LYS A 21 12.73 7.93 -2.35
C LYS A 21 12.90 8.43 -0.92
N HIS A 22 12.58 9.68 -0.67
CA HIS A 22 12.66 10.29 0.64
C HIS A 22 11.60 9.66 1.55
N ALA A 23 12.06 9.02 2.61
CA ALA A 23 11.20 8.38 3.59
C ALA A 23 11.58 8.81 5.00
N SER A 24 10.59 8.96 5.88
CA SER A 24 10.84 9.21 7.30
C SER A 24 11.64 8.09 7.93
N VAL A 25 11.37 6.86 7.50
CA VAL A 25 12.15 5.67 7.92
C VAL A 25 12.53 4.87 6.69
N ARG A 26 13.79 4.43 6.69
CA ARG A 26 14.34 3.60 5.63
C ARG A 26 14.97 2.33 6.19
N ILE A 27 14.55 1.18 5.67
CA ILE A 27 15.11 -0.13 5.98
C ILE A 27 15.83 -0.64 4.73
N GLY A 28 17.16 -0.72 4.79
CA GLY A 28 18.00 -1.14 3.67
C GLY A 28 17.99 -2.65 3.47
N SER A 29 18.49 -3.11 2.32
CA SER A 29 18.50 -4.51 1.92
C SER A 29 19.18 -5.47 2.92
N ASP A 30 20.11 -4.98 3.72
CA ASP A 30 20.89 -5.79 4.65
C ASP A 30 20.25 -5.92 6.04
N ALA A 31 19.13 -5.23 6.28
CA ALA A 31 18.41 -5.24 7.54
C ALA A 31 17.38 -6.38 7.60
N HIS A 32 17.84 -7.61 7.42
CA HIS A 32 16.99 -8.80 7.51
C HIS A 32 16.41 -8.99 8.91
N ASP A 33 15.27 -9.67 9.01
CA ASP A 33 14.64 -10.04 10.26
C ASP A 33 14.28 -8.83 11.15
N PHE A 34 13.99 -7.68 10.53
CA PHE A 34 13.54 -6.49 11.24
C PHE A 34 12.13 -6.70 11.80
N HIS A 35 11.93 -6.34 13.06
CA HIS A 35 10.63 -6.41 13.72
C HIS A 35 10.32 -5.09 14.43
N ALA A 36 9.13 -4.56 14.18
CA ALA A 36 8.59 -3.39 14.87
C ALA A 36 7.21 -3.69 15.45
N GLU A 37 6.99 -3.30 16.69
CA GLU A 37 5.71 -3.40 17.37
C GLU A 37 5.31 -2.07 17.99
N TYR A 38 4.01 -1.72 17.91
CA TYR A 38 3.44 -0.53 18.54
C TYR A 38 4.13 0.77 18.15
N MET A 39 4.68 0.83 16.95
CA MET A 39 5.36 2.01 16.40
C MET A 39 4.42 2.81 15.50
N THR A 40 4.63 4.12 15.49
CA THR A 40 4.02 5.01 14.49
C THR A 40 5.09 5.50 13.53
N PHE A 41 4.85 5.32 12.25
CA PHE A 41 5.63 5.81 11.13
C PHE A 41 4.81 6.90 10.42
N GLU A 42 5.33 8.09 10.31
CA GLU A 42 4.60 9.19 9.70
C GLU A 42 5.49 10.01 8.77
N ASN A 43 4.97 10.35 7.60
CA ASN A 43 5.48 11.46 6.84
C ASN A 43 4.38 12.52 6.75
N SER A 44 4.54 13.59 7.49
CA SER A 44 3.54 14.64 7.62
C SER A 44 3.56 15.67 6.50
N PHE A 45 4.49 15.58 5.54
CA PHE A 45 4.64 16.58 4.48
C PHE A 45 3.35 16.86 3.70
N ASN A 46 2.55 15.82 3.42
CA ASN A 46 1.25 15.96 2.75
C ASN A 46 0.07 16.05 3.72
N ILE A 47 0.31 16.08 5.03
CA ILE A 47 -0.76 16.11 6.04
C ILE A 47 -0.95 17.52 6.56
N TYR A 48 0.14 18.18 6.92
CA TYR A 48 0.17 19.57 7.38
C TYR A 48 1.56 20.17 7.14
N VAL A 49 1.63 21.48 7.14
CA VAL A 49 2.89 22.23 7.05
C VAL A 49 3.25 22.73 8.44
N THR A 50 4.46 22.42 8.91
CA THR A 50 4.94 22.89 10.22
C THR A 50 5.61 24.27 10.11
N GLU A 51 5.80 24.93 11.25
CA GLU A 51 6.53 26.20 11.28
C GLU A 51 8.01 25.99 10.90
N GLU A 52 8.62 24.86 11.29
CA GLU A 52 9.99 24.52 10.92
C GLU A 52 10.15 24.38 9.40
N GLU A 53 9.15 23.83 8.69
CA GLU A 53 9.16 23.79 7.22
C GLU A 53 9.12 25.18 6.60
N LEU A 54 8.38 26.10 7.22
CA LEU A 54 8.31 27.49 6.76
C LEU A 54 9.62 28.25 6.98
N GLU A 55 10.45 27.79 7.88
CA GLU A 55 11.77 28.36 8.19
C GLU A 55 12.91 27.66 7.44
N ASP A 56 12.67 26.49 6.83
CA ASP A 56 13.67 25.73 6.07
C ASP A 56 14.11 26.49 4.84
N GLU A 57 15.40 26.83 4.77
CA GLU A 57 15.97 27.62 3.68
C GLU A 57 15.79 26.96 2.30
N TYR A 58 15.83 25.64 2.23
CA TYR A 58 15.62 24.90 0.99
C TYR A 58 14.15 25.01 0.54
N VAL A 59 13.20 24.83 1.45
CA VAL A 59 11.78 25.00 1.18
C VAL A 59 11.52 26.44 0.70
N LEU A 60 12.01 27.42 1.42
CA LEU A 60 11.84 28.84 1.07
C LEU A 60 12.41 29.22 -0.29
N SER A 61 13.57 28.66 -0.66
CA SER A 61 14.22 29.00 -1.91
C SER A 61 13.65 28.30 -3.14
N ASN A 62 13.16 27.06 -2.97
CA ASN A 62 12.80 26.20 -4.11
C ASN A 62 11.31 25.79 -4.13
N LYS A 63 10.65 25.77 -3.00
CA LYS A 63 9.32 25.19 -2.83
C LYS A 63 8.31 26.09 -2.11
N LYS A 64 8.67 27.34 -1.83
CA LYS A 64 7.83 28.26 -1.06
C LYS A 64 6.38 28.33 -1.58
N ALA A 65 6.21 28.51 -2.87
CA ALA A 65 4.87 28.64 -3.46
C ALA A 65 4.05 27.34 -3.32
N GLU A 66 4.71 26.19 -3.43
CA GLU A 66 4.07 24.88 -3.26
C GLU A 66 3.66 24.65 -1.81
N VAL A 67 4.52 24.99 -0.86
CA VAL A 67 4.26 24.88 0.59
C VAL A 67 3.14 25.83 1.02
N GLU A 68 3.16 27.06 0.53
CA GLU A 68 2.08 28.02 0.79
C GLU A 68 0.74 27.57 0.21
N ALA A 69 0.75 27.01 -1.02
CA ALA A 69 -0.45 26.44 -1.63
C ALA A 69 -0.98 25.23 -0.85
N HIS A 70 -0.10 24.37 -0.37
CA HIS A 70 -0.44 23.22 0.47
C HIS A 70 -1.03 23.66 1.81
N ARG A 71 -0.42 24.65 2.45
CA ARG A 71 -0.95 25.24 3.70
C ARG A 71 -2.34 25.83 3.51
N ALA A 72 -2.58 26.49 2.37
CA ALA A 72 -3.88 27.10 2.05
C ALA A 72 -4.95 26.06 1.71
N ASN A 73 -4.57 24.96 1.06
CA ASN A 73 -5.48 23.89 0.64
C ASN A 73 -4.77 22.52 0.61
N PRO A 74 -4.65 21.85 1.77
CA PRO A 74 -3.94 20.56 1.87
C PRO A 74 -4.48 19.46 0.95
N SER A 75 -5.77 19.51 0.58
CA SER A 75 -6.39 18.50 -0.29
C SER A 75 -6.00 18.58 -1.74
N SER A 76 -5.58 19.76 -2.21
CA SER A 76 -5.18 19.96 -3.61
C SER A 76 -3.71 19.64 -3.87
N TYR A 77 -2.92 19.52 -2.82
CA TYR A 77 -1.49 19.25 -2.92
C TYR A 77 -1.22 17.78 -2.66
N GLN A 78 -0.91 17.06 -3.71
CA GLN A 78 -0.49 15.67 -3.62
C GLN A 78 0.93 15.55 -4.17
N THR A 79 1.85 15.16 -3.31
CA THR A 79 3.20 14.80 -3.69
C THR A 79 3.62 13.54 -2.93
N GLN A 80 4.60 12.85 -3.46
CA GLN A 80 5.09 11.61 -2.87
C GLN A 80 5.86 11.92 -1.58
N ALA A 81 5.40 11.35 -0.48
CA ALA A 81 6.02 11.53 0.83
C ALA A 81 5.88 10.24 1.66
N LEU A 82 6.97 9.49 1.73
CA LEU A 82 6.97 8.14 2.28
C LEU A 82 7.12 8.15 3.80
N ALA A 83 6.23 7.47 4.51
CA ALA A 83 6.43 7.16 5.92
C ALA A 83 7.48 6.04 6.08
N LEU A 84 7.43 5.02 5.20
CA LEU A 84 8.38 3.93 5.20
C LEU A 84 8.84 3.60 3.78
N TYR A 85 10.17 3.45 3.62
CA TYR A 85 10.79 2.77 2.50
C TYR A 85 11.49 1.51 3.00
N SER A 86 11.17 0.35 2.46
CA SER A 86 11.82 -0.90 2.84
C SER A 86 12.12 -1.81 1.65
N LYS A 87 13.24 -2.54 1.74
CA LYS A 87 13.63 -3.56 0.77
C LYS A 87 14.42 -4.72 1.37
N ALA A 88 14.27 -4.98 2.67
CA ALA A 88 14.89 -6.12 3.33
C ALA A 88 13.94 -7.32 3.38
N ASP A 89 14.50 -8.51 3.53
CA ASP A 89 13.71 -9.75 3.66
C ASP A 89 13.33 -10.04 5.12
N ARG A 90 12.23 -10.75 5.31
CA ARG A 90 11.68 -11.20 6.60
C ARG A 90 11.44 -10.08 7.61
N GLN A 91 10.62 -9.12 7.20
CA GLN A 91 10.21 -8.02 8.09
C GLN A 91 8.83 -8.25 8.66
N VAL A 92 8.65 -7.85 9.91
CA VAL A 92 7.38 -7.94 10.63
C VAL A 92 7.05 -6.59 11.25
N PHE A 93 5.84 -6.14 11.00
CA PHE A 93 5.25 -4.94 11.61
C PHE A 93 3.93 -5.36 12.28
N GLU A 94 3.86 -5.27 13.61
CA GLU A 94 2.67 -5.64 14.37
C GLU A 94 2.14 -4.45 15.17
N ASN A 95 0.83 -4.25 15.16
CA ASN A 95 0.18 -3.15 15.87
C ASN A 95 0.78 -1.77 15.56
N CYS A 96 1.31 -1.60 14.35
CA CYS A 96 1.95 -0.36 13.92
C CYS A 96 0.97 0.55 13.20
N LYS A 97 1.30 1.85 13.15
CA LYS A 97 0.53 2.85 12.42
C LYS A 97 1.40 3.53 11.38
N PHE A 98 0.85 3.69 10.17
CA PHE A 98 1.54 4.36 9.07
C PHE A 98 0.66 5.50 8.56
N TYR A 99 1.16 6.71 8.68
CA TYR A 99 0.46 7.92 8.25
C TYR A 99 1.20 8.61 7.10
N GLY A 100 0.48 8.87 6.04
CA GLY A 100 0.93 9.61 4.88
C GLY A 100 -0.25 9.97 3.98
N ARG A 101 0.05 10.38 2.77
CA ARG A 101 -0.95 10.64 1.73
C ARG A 101 -0.56 9.90 0.46
N GLN A 102 -0.01 10.56 -0.53
CA GLN A 102 0.53 9.86 -1.69
C GLN A 102 1.81 9.10 -1.31
N ASP A 103 1.91 7.84 -1.72
CA ASP A 103 3.11 7.01 -1.55
C ASP A 103 3.50 6.70 -0.08
N THR A 104 2.56 6.44 0.82
CA THR A 104 2.85 6.22 2.25
C THR A 104 3.85 5.09 2.50
N LEU A 105 3.67 3.92 1.87
CA LEU A 105 4.55 2.76 2.00
C LEU A 105 5.17 2.39 0.66
N CYS A 106 6.48 2.47 0.56
CA CYS A 106 7.27 1.89 -0.51
C CYS A 106 7.95 0.61 -0.03
N ILE A 107 7.45 -0.54 -0.46
CA ILE A 107 7.94 -1.85 -0.07
C ILE A 107 8.47 -2.61 -1.29
N ASN A 108 9.80 -2.67 -1.39
CA ASN A 108 10.49 -3.26 -2.53
C ASN A 108 11.29 -4.48 -2.11
N ASN A 109 11.20 -5.54 -2.88
CA ASN A 109 11.89 -6.81 -2.63
C ASN A 109 11.58 -7.42 -1.25
N GLY A 110 12.02 -8.65 -1.04
CA GLY A 110 11.88 -9.34 0.23
C GLY A 110 10.44 -9.69 0.60
N ARG A 111 10.32 -10.33 1.76
CA ARG A 111 9.05 -10.79 2.32
C ARG A 111 8.71 -9.97 3.55
N MET A 112 7.44 -9.53 3.66
CA MET A 112 7.01 -8.64 4.73
C MET A 112 5.63 -9.04 5.26
N LEU A 113 5.47 -9.00 6.58
CA LEU A 113 4.19 -9.12 7.27
C LEU A 113 3.81 -7.78 7.91
N PHE A 114 2.61 -7.33 7.64
CA PHE A 114 1.92 -6.27 8.39
C PHE A 114 0.71 -6.90 9.07
N LYS A 115 0.66 -6.89 10.39
CA LYS A 115 -0.42 -7.51 11.16
C LYS A 115 -1.00 -6.53 12.17
N ASP A 116 -2.33 -6.47 12.24
CA ASP A 116 -3.05 -5.56 13.14
C ASP A 116 -2.60 -4.08 12.99
N CYS A 117 -2.23 -3.68 11.76
CA CYS A 117 -1.72 -2.34 11.46
C CYS A 117 -2.81 -1.40 10.98
N TYR A 118 -2.64 -0.10 11.28
CA TYR A 118 -3.40 0.98 10.67
C TYR A 118 -2.55 1.67 9.61
N ILE A 119 -3.04 1.74 8.36
CA ILE A 119 -2.31 2.32 7.24
C ILE A 119 -3.20 3.33 6.55
N GLU A 120 -2.73 4.57 6.43
CA GLU A 120 -3.49 5.68 5.87
C GLU A 120 -2.78 6.31 4.67
N GLY A 121 -3.55 6.59 3.63
CA GLY A 121 -3.05 7.29 2.45
C GLY A 121 -4.10 7.60 1.42
N THR A 122 -3.70 8.19 0.29
CA THR A 122 -4.62 8.63 -0.77
C THR A 122 -4.30 8.00 -2.12
N VAL A 123 -3.14 8.27 -2.70
CA VAL A 123 -2.76 7.79 -4.03
C VAL A 123 -1.57 6.85 -3.90
N ASP A 124 -1.70 5.63 -4.45
CA ASP A 124 -0.62 4.64 -4.49
C ASP A 124 0.05 4.43 -3.12
N TYR A 125 -0.77 4.48 -2.06
CA TYR A 125 -0.19 4.61 -0.73
C TYR A 125 0.44 3.32 -0.19
N ILE A 126 0.23 2.18 -0.88
CA ILE A 126 0.96 0.94 -0.69
C ILE A 126 1.50 0.50 -2.06
N TYR A 127 2.81 0.59 -2.26
CA TYR A 127 3.38 0.30 -3.57
C TYR A 127 4.75 -0.38 -3.49
N GLY A 128 5.20 -0.95 -4.61
CA GLY A 128 6.48 -1.61 -4.76
C GLY A 128 6.38 -3.06 -5.19
N SER A 129 7.51 -3.79 -5.13
CA SER A 129 7.69 -5.12 -5.68
C SER A 129 7.82 -6.24 -4.63
N ALA A 130 7.66 -5.96 -3.34
CA ALA A 130 7.79 -6.97 -2.29
C ALA A 130 6.73 -8.08 -2.41
N THR A 131 7.02 -9.23 -1.80
CA THR A 131 6.00 -10.19 -1.39
C THR A 131 5.52 -9.78 0.00
N ALA A 132 4.35 -9.18 0.10
CA ALA A 132 3.86 -8.63 1.36
C ALA A 132 2.48 -9.17 1.72
N VAL A 133 2.30 -9.49 2.98
CA VAL A 133 1.02 -9.96 3.54
C VAL A 133 0.55 -8.97 4.60
N PHE A 134 -0.68 -8.53 4.44
CA PHE A 134 -1.38 -7.65 5.37
C PHE A 134 -2.50 -8.46 6.01
N VAL A 135 -2.45 -8.67 7.32
CA VAL A 135 -3.43 -9.48 8.09
C VAL A 135 -4.12 -8.58 9.09
N ASP A 136 -5.45 -8.61 9.12
CA ASP A 136 -6.28 -7.88 10.07
C ASP A 136 -5.96 -6.37 10.14
N CYS A 137 -5.51 -5.79 9.02
CA CYS A 137 -5.15 -4.37 8.94
C CYS A 137 -6.36 -3.49 8.62
N GLN A 138 -6.33 -2.27 9.14
CA GLN A 138 -7.22 -1.20 8.71
C GLN A 138 -6.52 -0.32 7.68
N LEU A 139 -7.08 -0.25 6.47
CA LEU A 139 -6.56 0.49 5.34
C LEU A 139 -7.47 1.69 5.09
N ASN A 140 -7.00 2.89 5.42
CA ASN A 140 -7.84 4.07 5.47
C ASN A 140 -7.54 5.08 4.36
N MET A 141 -8.60 5.57 3.71
CA MET A 141 -8.55 6.66 2.76
C MET A 141 -9.24 7.89 3.36
N PRO A 142 -8.47 8.92 3.79
CA PRO A 142 -9.03 10.00 4.58
C PRO A 142 -9.87 11.00 3.77
N TYR A 143 -9.56 11.22 2.49
CA TYR A 143 -10.28 12.16 1.62
C TYR A 143 -9.97 11.94 0.13
N GLY A 144 -10.68 12.65 -0.74
CA GLY A 144 -10.41 12.67 -2.19
C GLY A 144 -10.81 11.41 -2.92
N GLY A 145 -10.04 11.04 -3.92
CA GLY A 145 -10.12 9.84 -4.72
C GLY A 145 -8.73 9.40 -5.14
N GLY A 146 -8.52 8.11 -5.38
CA GLY A 146 -7.20 7.63 -5.73
C GLY A 146 -7.11 6.11 -5.87
N TYR A 147 -5.97 5.57 -5.44
CA TYR A 147 -5.63 4.17 -5.60
C TYR A 147 -5.03 3.64 -4.30
N LEU A 148 -5.53 2.49 -3.83
CA LEU A 148 -4.96 1.85 -2.64
C LEU A 148 -3.55 1.37 -2.93
N THR A 149 -3.36 0.63 -4.02
CA THR A 149 -2.07 0.03 -4.36
C THR A 149 -1.52 0.49 -5.70
N ALA A 150 -0.17 0.45 -5.82
CA ALA A 150 0.55 0.51 -7.08
C ALA A 150 1.67 -0.56 -7.07
N ALA A 151 1.27 -1.83 -7.17
CA ALA A 151 2.22 -2.93 -7.16
C ALA A 151 3.05 -2.99 -8.44
N SER A 152 4.34 -3.37 -8.30
CA SER A 152 5.28 -3.60 -9.40
C SER A 152 5.92 -4.97 -9.31
N THR A 153 5.13 -5.98 -9.02
CA THR A 153 5.59 -7.36 -8.87
C THR A 153 6.25 -7.82 -10.17
N ALA A 154 7.48 -8.34 -10.08
CA ALA A 154 8.20 -8.86 -11.24
C ALA A 154 7.44 -10.02 -11.90
N GLY A 155 7.61 -10.19 -13.21
CA GLY A 155 6.87 -11.20 -13.97
C GLY A 155 7.18 -12.65 -13.59
N ASP A 156 8.38 -12.90 -13.09
CA ASP A 156 8.84 -14.20 -12.58
C ASP A 156 8.56 -14.41 -11.08
N GLN A 157 8.15 -13.35 -10.37
CA GLN A 157 7.77 -13.44 -8.96
C GLN A 157 6.37 -14.02 -8.81
N THR A 158 6.24 -15.10 -8.07
CA THR A 158 4.97 -15.83 -7.93
C THR A 158 3.93 -15.05 -7.15
N TYR A 159 4.32 -14.42 -6.04
CA TYR A 159 3.40 -13.74 -5.11
C TYR A 159 3.76 -12.25 -4.94
N GLY A 160 2.74 -11.40 -4.94
CA GLY A 160 2.84 -9.97 -4.68
C GLY A 160 2.22 -9.58 -3.34
N PHE A 161 1.24 -8.67 -3.35
CA PHE A 161 0.54 -8.24 -2.15
C PHE A 161 -0.69 -9.11 -1.87
N LEU A 162 -0.83 -9.54 -0.61
CA LEU A 162 -2.01 -10.21 -0.09
C LEU A 162 -2.59 -9.38 1.07
N PHE A 163 -3.83 -8.98 0.93
CA PHE A 163 -4.65 -8.40 2.00
C PHE A 163 -5.62 -9.48 2.50
N TYR A 164 -5.43 -9.92 3.75
CA TYR A 164 -6.20 -10.99 4.36
C TYR A 164 -7.01 -10.44 5.54
N ASN A 165 -8.34 -10.57 5.50
CA ASN A 165 -9.26 -10.09 6.53
C ASN A 165 -9.08 -8.60 6.90
N CYS A 166 -8.69 -7.76 5.93
CA CYS A 166 -8.49 -6.33 6.15
C CYS A 166 -9.81 -5.55 6.03
N GLU A 167 -9.86 -4.40 6.72
CA GLU A 167 -10.96 -3.44 6.58
C GLU A 167 -10.50 -2.21 5.78
N ILE A 168 -11.15 -1.95 4.64
CA ILE A 168 -10.87 -0.81 3.76
C ILE A 168 -11.90 0.27 4.03
N THR A 169 -11.47 1.36 4.68
CA THR A 169 -12.35 2.38 5.24
C THR A 169 -12.06 3.76 4.66
N LYS A 170 -13.02 4.68 4.80
CA LYS A 170 -12.89 6.10 4.44
C LYS A 170 -12.95 7.03 5.65
N GLN A 171 -12.67 6.53 6.84
CA GLN A 171 -12.60 7.33 8.04
C GLN A 171 -11.14 7.65 8.35
N GLY A 172 -10.74 8.88 8.16
CA GLY A 172 -9.42 9.37 8.51
C GLY A 172 -9.41 10.15 9.80
N VAL A 173 -8.22 10.36 10.33
CA VAL A 173 -7.99 11.46 11.26
C VAL A 173 -8.33 12.72 10.49
N ALA A 174 -9.41 13.38 10.87
CA ALA A 174 -9.89 14.56 10.18
C ALA A 174 -8.80 15.63 10.13
N SER A 175 -8.11 15.72 9.01
CA SER A 175 -7.43 16.95 8.69
C SER A 175 -8.54 17.98 8.51
N SER A 176 -8.54 19.00 9.35
CA SER A 176 -9.60 20.00 9.42
C SER A 176 -9.95 20.52 8.03
N GLY A 177 -11.19 20.35 7.61
CA GLY A 177 -11.72 20.90 6.38
C GLY A 177 -11.80 19.95 5.17
N GLN A 178 -11.40 18.68 5.30
CA GLN A 178 -11.49 17.72 4.21
C GLN A 178 -12.81 16.94 4.24
N SER A 179 -13.42 16.75 3.07
CA SER A 179 -14.57 15.87 2.94
C SER A 179 -14.13 14.42 2.82
N ALA A 180 -14.86 13.50 3.46
CA ALA A 180 -14.66 12.07 3.27
C ALA A 180 -14.75 11.69 1.78
N PRO A 181 -14.07 10.62 1.34
CA PRO A 181 -14.17 10.13 -0.04
C PRO A 181 -15.62 9.91 -0.47
N ALA A 182 -15.92 10.33 -1.68
CA ALA A 182 -17.22 10.06 -2.28
C ALA A 182 -17.41 8.57 -2.58
N VAL A 183 -18.66 8.15 -2.74
CA VAL A 183 -18.98 6.80 -3.22
C VAL A 183 -18.28 6.54 -4.54
N SER A 184 -17.68 5.36 -4.70
CA SER A 184 -16.97 4.94 -5.92
C SER A 184 -15.85 5.90 -6.39
N SER A 185 -15.12 6.50 -5.47
CA SER A 185 -14.03 7.43 -5.79
C SER A 185 -12.64 6.79 -5.79
N TYR A 186 -12.49 5.61 -5.18
CA TYR A 186 -11.21 4.90 -5.09
C TYR A 186 -11.18 3.59 -5.86
N ALA A 187 -10.07 3.32 -6.53
CA ALA A 187 -9.75 2.00 -7.05
C ALA A 187 -8.89 1.21 -6.04
N LEU A 188 -8.97 -0.13 -6.09
CA LEU A 188 -8.15 -1.04 -5.27
C LEU A 188 -6.67 -1.01 -5.68
N GLY A 189 -6.40 -0.65 -6.93
CA GLY A 189 -5.04 -0.52 -7.39
C GLY A 189 -4.88 -0.21 -8.87
N ARG A 190 -3.61 0.00 -9.23
CA ARG A 190 -3.16 0.14 -10.62
C ARG A 190 -1.76 -0.46 -10.76
N PRO A 191 -1.38 -1.04 -11.92
CA PRO A 191 -0.10 -1.70 -12.08
C PRO A 191 1.00 -0.67 -12.35
N TRP A 192 1.98 -0.62 -11.45
CA TRP A 192 3.21 0.12 -11.63
C TRP A 192 4.33 -0.82 -12.13
N GLY A 193 5.36 -0.29 -12.75
CA GLY A 193 6.49 -1.05 -13.23
C GLY A 193 6.80 -0.77 -14.71
N GLU A 194 7.69 -1.57 -15.27
CA GLU A 194 8.12 -1.45 -16.65
C GLU A 194 7.74 -2.70 -17.45
N ARG A 195 6.85 -2.55 -18.42
CA ARG A 195 6.41 -3.64 -19.31
C ARG A 195 7.59 -4.37 -19.96
N ASN A 196 8.63 -3.65 -20.32
CA ASN A 196 9.83 -4.23 -20.97
C ASN A 196 10.64 -5.12 -20.02
N ASN A 197 10.49 -4.91 -18.70
CA ASN A 197 11.09 -5.78 -17.68
C ASN A 197 10.21 -6.99 -17.36
N GLY A 198 9.04 -7.10 -17.97
CA GLY A 198 8.07 -8.16 -17.71
C GLY A 198 7.35 -8.03 -16.40
N ASP A 199 7.32 -6.83 -15.81
CA ASP A 199 6.60 -6.58 -14.56
C ASP A 199 5.11 -6.88 -14.74
N ARG A 200 4.52 -7.55 -13.75
CA ARG A 200 3.10 -7.89 -13.69
C ARG A 200 2.62 -7.72 -12.26
N ALA A 201 2.06 -6.60 -11.96
CA ALA A 201 1.49 -6.35 -10.63
C ALA A 201 0.63 -7.54 -10.17
N MET A 202 0.80 -7.94 -8.91
CA MET A 202 -0.07 -8.94 -8.28
C MET A 202 -0.59 -8.39 -6.96
N VAL A 203 -1.91 -8.28 -6.87
CA VAL A 203 -2.60 -7.86 -5.64
C VAL A 203 -3.81 -8.75 -5.41
N THR A 204 -3.98 -9.18 -4.19
CA THR A 204 -4.96 -10.18 -3.80
C THR A 204 -5.70 -9.75 -2.54
N TYR A 205 -7.03 -9.82 -2.55
CA TYR A 205 -7.90 -9.46 -1.43
C TYR A 205 -8.72 -10.66 -0.97
N TYR A 206 -8.45 -11.16 0.25
CA TYR A 206 -9.18 -12.29 0.84
C TYR A 206 -9.99 -11.84 2.03
N TYR A 207 -11.31 -12.09 1.98
CA TYR A 207 -12.26 -11.85 3.06
C TYR A 207 -12.23 -10.41 3.59
N CYS A 208 -11.85 -9.48 2.73
CA CYS A 208 -11.76 -8.06 3.09
C CYS A 208 -13.14 -7.43 3.17
N LYS A 209 -13.30 -6.50 4.12
CA LYS A 209 -14.47 -5.63 4.20
C LYS A 209 -14.16 -4.30 3.54
N MET A 210 -15.02 -3.84 2.66
CA MET A 210 -14.81 -2.64 1.87
C MET A 210 -16.00 -1.68 1.95
N ASP A 211 -15.71 -0.43 2.34
CA ASP A 211 -16.70 0.65 2.35
C ASP A 211 -17.09 1.08 0.92
N ASP A 212 -18.12 1.89 0.80
CA ASP A 212 -18.76 2.29 -0.46
C ASP A 212 -17.92 3.21 -1.37
N HIS A 213 -16.83 3.78 -0.85
CA HIS A 213 -15.90 4.60 -1.63
C HIS A 213 -15.08 3.77 -2.63
N ILE A 214 -14.97 2.47 -2.44
CA ILE A 214 -14.31 1.57 -3.39
C ILE A 214 -15.21 1.38 -4.61
N LYS A 215 -14.64 1.59 -5.79
CA LYS A 215 -15.31 1.40 -7.08
C LYS A 215 -15.85 -0.01 -7.22
N SER A 216 -16.92 -0.16 -7.99
CA SER A 216 -17.56 -1.43 -8.28
C SER A 216 -17.34 -1.84 -9.74
N GLY A 217 -17.63 -3.11 -10.05
CA GLY A 217 -17.51 -3.63 -11.41
C GLY A 217 -16.07 -3.59 -11.93
N ASN A 218 -15.91 -3.36 -13.21
CA ASN A 218 -14.61 -3.41 -13.89
C ASN A 218 -13.66 -2.23 -13.60
N ASP A 219 -14.14 -1.22 -12.87
CA ASP A 219 -13.34 -0.03 -12.54
C ASP A 219 -12.60 -0.14 -11.20
N ARG A 220 -12.67 -1.31 -10.55
CA ARG A 220 -11.97 -1.58 -9.28
C ARG A 220 -10.46 -1.48 -9.40
N PHE A 221 -9.92 -1.76 -10.58
CA PHE A 221 -8.53 -1.55 -10.94
C PHE A 221 -8.42 -0.60 -12.13
N ALA A 222 -7.35 0.18 -12.18
CA ALA A 222 -7.10 1.17 -13.22
C ALA A 222 -5.82 0.86 -13.98
N ASP A 223 -5.66 1.46 -15.16
CA ASP A 223 -4.42 1.41 -15.91
C ASP A 223 -3.38 2.37 -15.35
N MET A 224 -2.10 2.07 -15.57
CA MET A 224 -0.96 2.94 -15.26
C MET A 224 0.12 2.78 -16.33
N SER A 225 1.35 2.47 -15.94
CA SER A 225 2.47 2.17 -16.85
C SER A 225 2.30 0.83 -17.57
N ILE A 226 1.50 -0.06 -16.99
CA ILE A 226 1.09 -1.34 -17.55
C ILE A 226 -0.45 -1.33 -17.61
N ASP A 227 -1.04 -1.99 -18.61
CA ASP A 227 -2.48 -2.14 -18.69
C ASP A 227 -2.96 -3.08 -17.58
N ARG A 228 -4.09 -2.75 -16.93
CA ARG A 228 -4.64 -3.55 -15.82
C ARG A 228 -4.93 -5.00 -16.21
N GLU A 229 -5.22 -5.26 -17.48
CA GLU A 229 -5.47 -6.60 -18.02
C GLU A 229 -4.21 -7.48 -18.07
N GLU A 230 -3.02 -6.89 -18.03
CA GLU A 230 -1.74 -7.62 -17.98
C GLU A 230 -1.31 -7.93 -16.53
N ALA A 231 -1.99 -7.36 -15.55
CA ALA A 231 -1.72 -7.59 -14.13
C ALA A 231 -2.51 -8.79 -13.58
N ARG A 232 -2.18 -9.18 -12.36
CA ARG A 232 -2.76 -10.33 -11.64
C ARG A 232 -3.57 -9.82 -10.45
N TRP A 233 -4.86 -9.64 -10.66
CA TRP A 233 -5.80 -9.16 -9.65
C TRP A 233 -6.68 -10.32 -9.19
N PHE A 234 -6.73 -10.57 -7.88
CA PHE A 234 -7.48 -11.67 -7.31
C PHE A 234 -8.32 -11.24 -6.12
N GLU A 235 -9.48 -11.82 -5.97
CA GLU A 235 -10.38 -11.55 -4.86
C GLU A 235 -11.19 -12.78 -4.47
N ILE A 236 -11.48 -12.94 -3.17
CA ILE A 236 -12.43 -13.92 -2.64
C ILE A 236 -13.08 -13.40 -1.37
N GLY A 237 -14.38 -13.68 -1.21
CA GLY A 237 -15.10 -13.46 0.05
C GLY A 237 -15.27 -12.01 0.45
N THR A 238 -15.25 -11.07 -0.48
CA THR A 238 -15.41 -9.64 -0.18
C THR A 238 -16.77 -9.31 0.39
N MET A 239 -16.76 -8.47 1.42
CA MET A 239 -17.91 -8.03 2.17
C MET A 239 -18.01 -6.49 2.21
N ASP A 240 -19.19 -5.97 2.56
CA ASP A 240 -19.31 -4.61 3.04
C ASP A 240 -18.90 -4.51 4.52
N LEU A 241 -18.81 -3.30 5.09
CA LEU A 241 -18.42 -3.12 6.49
C LEU A 241 -19.38 -3.75 7.49
N SER A 242 -20.61 -4.11 7.10
CA SER A 242 -21.55 -4.85 7.95
C SER A 242 -21.32 -6.37 7.96
N GLY A 243 -20.39 -6.84 7.12
CA GLY A 243 -20.12 -8.26 6.93
C GLY A 243 -21.02 -8.94 5.91
N LYS A 244 -21.81 -8.20 5.14
CA LYS A 244 -22.64 -8.75 4.08
C LYS A 244 -21.80 -8.93 2.82
N SER A 245 -21.84 -10.14 2.24
CA SER A 245 -21.11 -10.45 1.00
C SER A 245 -21.51 -9.50 -0.15
N LYS A 246 -20.52 -9.02 -0.88
CA LYS A 246 -20.70 -8.26 -2.12
C LYS A 246 -20.86 -9.22 -3.30
N ASP A 247 -21.75 -8.88 -4.22
CA ASP A 247 -21.90 -9.62 -5.47
C ASP A 247 -20.81 -9.17 -6.46
N LEU A 248 -19.91 -10.07 -6.79
CA LEU A 248 -18.80 -9.85 -7.72
C LEU A 248 -19.04 -10.50 -9.09
N SER A 249 -20.22 -11.08 -9.33
CA SER A 249 -20.53 -11.85 -10.54
C SER A 249 -20.51 -11.00 -11.83
N ALA A 250 -20.63 -9.68 -11.72
CA ALA A 250 -20.58 -8.76 -12.86
C ALA A 250 -19.15 -8.36 -13.27
N ILE A 251 -18.13 -8.79 -12.53
CA ILE A 251 -16.73 -8.48 -12.85
C ILE A 251 -16.27 -9.32 -14.03
N CYS A 252 -15.70 -8.67 -15.02
CA CYS A 252 -15.15 -9.35 -16.18
C CYS A 252 -13.84 -10.09 -15.80
N PRO A 253 -13.72 -11.39 -16.09
CA PRO A 253 -12.52 -12.16 -15.73
C PRO A 253 -11.21 -11.67 -16.36
N SER A 254 -11.27 -10.86 -17.42
CA SER A 254 -10.06 -10.23 -17.99
C SER A 254 -9.53 -9.07 -17.12
N TYR A 255 -10.33 -8.55 -16.22
CA TYR A 255 -9.94 -7.45 -15.33
C TYR A 255 -9.62 -7.90 -13.92
N GLU A 256 -10.22 -8.99 -13.47
CA GLU A 256 -10.03 -9.52 -12.12
C GLU A 256 -10.49 -10.97 -12.05
N THR A 257 -9.76 -11.82 -11.34
CA THR A 257 -10.11 -13.22 -11.12
C THR A 257 -10.72 -13.39 -9.74
N ILE A 258 -11.96 -13.88 -9.70
CA ILE A 258 -12.61 -14.27 -8.45
C ILE A 258 -12.23 -15.72 -8.16
N LEU A 259 -11.51 -15.92 -7.04
CA LEU A 259 -11.01 -17.22 -6.62
C LEU A 259 -12.11 -18.05 -5.95
N SER A 260 -11.91 -19.38 -5.97
CA SER A 260 -12.72 -20.33 -5.21
C SER A 260 -12.06 -20.69 -3.87
N GLU A 261 -12.82 -21.30 -2.97
CA GLU A 261 -12.27 -21.81 -1.69
C GLU A 261 -11.16 -22.87 -1.93
N GLU A 262 -11.25 -23.66 -3.00
CA GLU A 262 -10.22 -24.64 -3.35
C GLU A 262 -8.88 -23.97 -3.70
N ASP A 263 -8.92 -22.81 -4.36
CA ASP A 263 -7.72 -22.07 -4.73
C ASP A 263 -6.95 -21.55 -3.52
N VAL A 264 -7.65 -21.24 -2.42
CA VAL A 264 -7.10 -20.51 -1.27
C VAL A 264 -6.94 -21.35 0.00
N THR A 265 -7.38 -22.62 -0.01
CA THR A 265 -7.29 -23.50 1.17
C THR A 265 -6.30 -24.64 0.95
N GLY A 266 -5.78 -25.19 2.03
CA GLY A 266 -4.92 -26.39 2.01
C GLY A 266 -3.72 -26.22 1.10
N GLU A 267 -3.65 -27.05 0.04
CA GLU A 267 -2.58 -27.02 -0.97
C GLU A 267 -2.90 -26.14 -2.19
N GLY A 268 -3.99 -25.38 -2.16
CA GLY A 268 -4.34 -24.47 -3.23
C GLY A 268 -3.19 -23.55 -3.62
N VAL A 269 -3.10 -23.20 -4.91
CA VAL A 269 -1.99 -22.39 -5.45
C VAL A 269 -1.90 -21.04 -4.78
N TYR A 270 -3.05 -20.50 -4.38
CA TYR A 270 -3.18 -19.21 -3.72
C TYR A 270 -3.48 -19.33 -2.22
N ALA A 271 -3.16 -20.46 -1.57
CA ALA A 271 -3.30 -20.59 -0.13
C ALA A 271 -2.41 -19.56 0.61
N PRO A 272 -2.92 -18.81 1.60
CA PRO A 272 -2.22 -17.66 2.21
C PRO A 272 -0.84 -18.00 2.77
N TRP A 273 -0.66 -19.21 3.30
CA TRP A 273 0.62 -19.65 3.85
C TRP A 273 1.76 -19.64 2.83
N ARG A 274 1.47 -19.76 1.54
CA ARG A 274 2.49 -19.83 0.47
C ARG A 274 3.22 -18.49 0.25
N TRP A 275 2.58 -17.35 0.59
CA TRP A 275 3.16 -16.03 0.32
C TRP A 275 4.53 -15.84 0.95
N LEU A 276 4.64 -16.12 2.25
CA LEU A 276 5.85 -15.81 2.99
C LEU A 276 6.71 -17.05 3.28
N TYR A 277 6.18 -18.25 3.04
CA TYR A 277 6.77 -19.50 3.54
C TYR A 277 8.17 -19.78 2.99
N GLY A 278 8.37 -19.63 1.68
CA GLY A 278 9.67 -19.84 1.05
C GLY A 278 10.31 -21.20 1.35
N THR A 279 11.60 -21.34 1.05
CA THR A 279 12.38 -22.55 1.36
C THR A 279 12.83 -22.63 2.82
N ASP A 280 12.85 -21.48 3.50
CA ASP A 280 13.19 -21.33 4.93
C ASP A 280 11.99 -21.51 5.87
N LYS A 281 10.82 -21.78 5.31
CA LYS A 281 9.56 -22.04 6.03
C LYS A 281 9.14 -20.88 6.95
N TRP A 282 9.46 -19.65 6.56
CA TRP A 282 9.11 -18.46 7.32
C TRP A 282 7.60 -18.19 7.27
N ASN A 283 6.92 -18.33 8.40
CA ASN A 283 5.45 -18.20 8.52
C ASN A 283 5.06 -17.32 9.72
N PRO A 284 5.40 -16.03 9.69
CA PRO A 284 5.17 -15.13 10.83
C PRO A 284 3.68 -14.84 11.04
N ALA A 285 2.85 -14.97 10.01
CA ALA A 285 1.41 -14.79 10.08
C ALA A 285 0.69 -15.94 10.81
N GLY A 286 1.36 -17.09 10.96
CA GLY A 286 0.78 -18.26 11.60
C GLY A 286 -0.31 -18.96 10.78
N PHE A 287 -0.32 -18.80 9.45
CA PHE A 287 -1.26 -19.51 8.59
C PHE A 287 -1.07 -21.03 8.71
N GLU A 288 -2.16 -21.76 8.62
CA GLU A 288 -2.10 -23.23 8.65
C GLU A 288 -1.36 -23.76 7.40
N VAL A 289 -0.29 -24.51 7.65
CA VAL A 289 0.50 -25.16 6.61
C VAL A 289 0.15 -26.64 6.56
N PRO A 290 -0.24 -27.19 5.39
CA PRO A 290 -0.54 -28.62 5.29
C PRO A 290 0.63 -29.49 5.72
N SER A 291 0.32 -30.64 6.34
CA SER A 291 1.34 -31.58 6.78
C SER A 291 2.14 -32.12 5.60
N GLY A 292 3.48 -32.07 5.70
CA GLY A 292 4.40 -32.56 4.67
C GLY A 292 5.00 -31.47 3.78
N GLN A 293 4.67 -30.20 3.99
CA GLN A 293 5.24 -29.04 3.30
C GLN A 293 6.48 -28.47 3.99
#